data_1010e97373911b3880f862719d32575f
#
_entry.id   1010e97373911b3880f862719d32575f
#
_cell.length_a   1.000
_cell.length_b   1.000
_cell.length_c   1.000
_cell.angle_alpha   90.00
_cell.angle_beta   90.00
_cell.angle_gamma   90.00
#
_symmetry.space_group_name_H-M   'P 1'
#
loop_
_entity.id
_entity.type
_entity.pdbx_description
1 polymer ?
#
loop_
_entity_poly.entity_id
_entity_poly.type
_entity_poly.pdbx_seq_one_letter_code
_entity_poly.pdbx_strand_id
1 'polypeptide(L)'
;MADPSFLLDSQVPSPCFVIDLDRLRQNARVLAGVQERTGARIFLALKGYACPSTFPLLSRALGRGGPLYGTCASSVDEARLGREEFGGKVEAFAAAWSEDEMRELVTLADTIVFNSVAQWHRFRDIVKAAPRSIECGLRINPEHSEGTVPIYDPCSPISRLGIRRRDLPDGIMSEGISGLHFHTLCEQDADALAVTLKAVEA
;
A
#
# COMPACT_ATOMS: atom_id res chain seq x y z
N MET A 1 -6.32 -27.03 -13.03
CA MET A 1 -7.24 -25.89 -13.23
C MET A 1 -8.56 -26.25 -12.57
N ALA A 2 -9.20 -25.35 -11.82
CA ALA A 2 -10.55 -25.62 -11.31
C ALA A 2 -11.51 -25.73 -12.49
N ASP A 3 -12.48 -26.63 -12.38
CA ASP A 3 -13.54 -26.82 -13.37
C ASP A 3 -14.39 -25.54 -13.42
N PRO A 4 -14.49 -24.85 -14.54
CA PRO A 4 -15.30 -23.64 -14.66
C PRO A 4 -16.80 -23.93 -14.86
N SER A 5 -17.23 -25.19 -14.77
CA SER A 5 -18.61 -25.60 -15.04
C SER A 5 -19.65 -24.89 -14.16
N PHE A 6 -19.26 -24.47 -12.93
CA PHE A 6 -20.16 -23.70 -12.07
C PHE A 6 -20.52 -22.31 -12.66
N LEU A 7 -19.73 -21.75 -13.58
CA LEU A 7 -20.05 -20.51 -14.28
C LEU A 7 -21.21 -20.66 -15.27
N LEU A 8 -21.55 -21.89 -15.61
CA LEU A 8 -22.68 -22.25 -16.46
C LEU A 8 -23.99 -22.43 -15.67
N ASP A 9 -23.91 -22.33 -14.32
CA ASP A 9 -25.09 -22.41 -13.48
C ASP A 9 -26.00 -21.22 -13.76
N SER A 10 -27.26 -21.49 -14.10
CA SER A 10 -28.28 -20.47 -14.38
C SER A 10 -28.61 -19.59 -13.17
N GLN A 11 -28.17 -19.94 -11.98
CA GLN A 11 -28.34 -19.14 -10.77
C GLN A 11 -27.26 -18.06 -10.61
N VAL A 12 -26.17 -18.11 -11.39
CA VAL A 12 -25.15 -17.06 -11.40
C VAL A 12 -25.63 -15.91 -12.28
N PRO A 13 -25.83 -14.69 -11.71
CA PRO A 13 -26.27 -13.55 -12.49
C PRO A 13 -25.26 -13.20 -13.59
N SER A 14 -25.75 -12.74 -14.76
CA SER A 14 -24.89 -12.28 -15.85
C SER A 14 -25.35 -10.87 -16.30
N PRO A 15 -24.43 -9.88 -16.42
CA PRO A 15 -22.98 -9.98 -16.13
C PRO A 15 -22.65 -9.87 -14.64
N CYS A 16 -21.61 -10.57 -14.18
CA CYS A 16 -21.11 -10.46 -12.81
C CYS A 16 -19.62 -10.77 -12.73
N PHE A 17 -18.97 -10.31 -11.65
CA PHE A 17 -17.65 -10.78 -11.25
C PHE A 17 -17.81 -11.98 -10.30
N VAL A 18 -17.02 -13.03 -10.50
CA VAL A 18 -17.00 -14.21 -9.67
C VAL A 18 -15.67 -14.35 -8.96
N ILE A 19 -15.69 -14.47 -7.64
CA ILE A 19 -14.50 -14.70 -6.83
C ILE A 19 -14.52 -16.15 -6.35
N ASP A 20 -13.53 -16.95 -6.81
CA ASP A 20 -13.29 -18.29 -6.31
C ASP A 20 -12.59 -18.21 -4.95
N LEU A 21 -13.32 -18.52 -3.88
CA LEU A 21 -12.82 -18.42 -2.51
C LEU A 21 -11.72 -19.44 -2.19
N ASP A 22 -11.70 -20.60 -2.84
CA ASP A 22 -10.65 -21.58 -2.61
C ASP A 22 -9.33 -21.16 -3.25
N ARG A 23 -9.38 -20.56 -4.43
CA ARG A 23 -8.22 -19.93 -5.05
C ARG A 23 -7.73 -18.73 -4.25
N LEU A 24 -8.65 -17.91 -3.73
CA LEU A 24 -8.28 -16.78 -2.86
C LEU A 24 -7.56 -17.28 -1.60
N ARG A 25 -8.04 -18.37 -0.97
CA ARG A 25 -7.35 -19.00 0.16
C ARG A 25 -5.97 -19.55 -0.20
N GLN A 26 -5.83 -20.16 -1.40
CA GLN A 26 -4.53 -20.63 -1.88
C GLN A 26 -3.54 -19.48 -2.06
N ASN A 27 -3.97 -18.38 -2.69
CA ASN A 27 -3.16 -17.17 -2.84
C ASN A 27 -2.77 -16.59 -1.48
N ALA A 28 -3.70 -16.52 -0.54
CA ALA A 28 -3.43 -16.06 0.82
C ALA A 28 -2.35 -16.92 1.52
N ARG A 29 -2.37 -18.25 1.33
CA ARG A 29 -1.32 -19.14 1.87
C ARG A 29 0.06 -18.89 1.25
N VAL A 30 0.13 -18.56 -0.04
CA VAL A 30 1.40 -18.19 -0.70
C VAL A 30 1.97 -16.93 -0.03
N LEU A 31 1.14 -15.91 0.18
CA LEU A 31 1.56 -14.67 0.86
C LEU A 31 1.97 -14.92 2.31
N ALA A 32 1.25 -15.78 3.04
CA ALA A 32 1.64 -16.21 4.38
C ALA A 32 3.03 -16.83 4.39
N GLY A 33 3.31 -17.77 3.49
CA GLY A 33 4.61 -18.42 3.37
C GLY A 33 5.75 -17.45 3.01
N VAL A 34 5.47 -16.39 2.24
CA VAL A 34 6.46 -15.32 2.00
C VAL A 34 6.78 -14.60 3.29
N GLN A 35 5.79 -14.18 4.06
CA GLN A 35 5.97 -13.49 5.34
C GLN A 35 6.76 -14.33 6.34
N GLU A 36 6.44 -15.62 6.45
CA GLU A 36 7.14 -16.57 7.35
C GLU A 36 8.62 -16.72 7.00
N ARG A 37 8.96 -16.76 5.71
CA ARG A 37 10.35 -16.94 5.27
C ARG A 37 11.18 -15.66 5.34
N THR A 38 10.55 -14.50 5.17
CA THR A 38 11.28 -13.23 5.00
C THR A 38 11.15 -12.28 6.19
N GLY A 39 10.16 -12.48 7.05
CA GLY A 39 9.78 -11.53 8.09
C GLY A 39 9.08 -10.27 7.57
N ALA A 40 8.86 -10.16 6.25
CA ALA A 40 8.13 -9.04 5.66
C ALA A 40 6.68 -9.01 6.12
N ARG A 41 6.10 -7.82 6.18
CA ARG A 41 4.67 -7.64 6.45
C ARG A 41 3.97 -7.25 5.17
N ILE A 42 2.96 -8.01 4.77
CA ILE A 42 2.22 -7.76 3.53
C ILE A 42 0.90 -7.07 3.85
N PHE A 43 0.60 -6.01 3.11
CA PHE A 43 -0.61 -5.21 3.20
C PHE A 43 -1.44 -5.34 1.92
N LEU A 44 -2.75 -5.25 2.05
CA LEU A 44 -3.67 -5.24 0.91
C LEU A 44 -3.77 -3.82 0.33
N ALA A 45 -3.42 -3.66 -0.94
CA ALA A 45 -3.63 -2.40 -1.64
C ALA A 45 -5.10 -2.29 -2.09
N LEU A 46 -5.87 -1.45 -1.41
CA LEU A 46 -7.32 -1.33 -1.63
C LEU A 46 -7.67 -0.82 -3.01
N LYS A 47 -6.85 0.05 -3.61
CA LYS A 47 -7.03 0.50 -5.00
C LYS A 47 -7.05 -0.64 -6.02
N GLY A 48 -6.41 -1.77 -5.71
CA GLY A 48 -6.36 -2.95 -6.57
C GLY A 48 -7.41 -4.00 -6.22
N TYR A 49 -7.80 -4.07 -4.96
CA TYR A 49 -8.78 -5.05 -4.49
C TYR A 49 -9.50 -4.57 -3.23
N ALA A 50 -10.77 -4.20 -3.38
CA ALA A 50 -11.62 -3.74 -2.29
C ALA A 50 -12.94 -4.51 -2.27
N CYS A 51 -12.91 -5.76 -1.79
CA CYS A 51 -14.08 -6.61 -1.67
C CYS A 51 -14.30 -7.05 -0.21
N PRO A 52 -15.08 -6.29 0.60
CA PRO A 52 -15.23 -6.52 2.04
C PRO A 52 -15.69 -7.91 2.41
N SER A 53 -16.57 -8.54 1.62
CA SER A 53 -17.05 -9.91 1.88
C SER A 53 -15.94 -10.97 1.92
N THR A 54 -14.76 -10.67 1.33
CA THR A 54 -13.59 -11.56 1.32
C THR A 54 -12.54 -11.21 2.37
N PHE A 55 -12.63 -10.05 3.00
CA PHE A 55 -11.65 -9.58 4.00
C PHE A 55 -11.42 -10.58 5.13
N PRO A 56 -12.42 -11.33 5.63
CA PRO A 56 -12.19 -12.35 6.65
C PRO A 56 -11.20 -13.46 6.26
N LEU A 57 -11.01 -13.70 4.96
CA LEU A 57 -10.03 -14.67 4.44
C LEU A 57 -8.62 -14.08 4.31
N LEU A 58 -8.50 -12.75 4.27
CA LEU A 58 -7.27 -12.03 3.98
C LEU A 58 -6.69 -11.36 5.23
N SER A 59 -7.54 -10.80 6.09
CA SER A 59 -7.14 -10.03 7.25
C SER A 59 -6.72 -10.92 8.42
N ARG A 60 -5.54 -10.66 8.95
CA ARG A 60 -5.05 -11.25 10.20
C ARG A 60 -5.84 -10.76 11.42
N ALA A 61 -6.27 -9.50 11.39
CA ALA A 61 -6.97 -8.86 12.50
C ALA A 61 -8.37 -9.43 12.76
N LEU A 62 -9.03 -9.97 11.73
CA LEU A 62 -10.37 -10.56 11.85
C LEU A 62 -10.37 -11.98 12.42
N GLY A 63 -9.20 -12.54 12.76
CA GLY A 63 -9.10 -13.81 13.50
C GLY A 63 -9.55 -15.07 12.76
N ARG A 64 -9.71 -15.01 11.43
CA ARG A 64 -10.15 -16.13 10.59
C ARG A 64 -9.03 -16.75 9.76
N GLY A 65 -7.77 -16.52 10.16
CA GLY A 65 -6.58 -17.14 9.55
C GLY A 65 -6.06 -16.43 8.30
N GLY A 66 -6.55 -15.22 7.99
CA GLY A 66 -5.98 -14.40 6.92
C GLY A 66 -4.56 -13.93 7.29
N PRO A 67 -3.64 -13.84 6.31
CA PRO A 67 -2.23 -13.54 6.58
C PRO A 67 -1.89 -12.06 6.66
N LEU A 68 -2.68 -11.18 6.04
CA LEU A 68 -2.30 -9.79 5.79
C LEU A 68 -2.41 -8.91 7.04
N TYR A 69 -1.43 -8.06 7.24
CA TYR A 69 -1.29 -7.23 8.44
C TYR A 69 -2.19 -6.00 8.46
N GLY A 70 -2.63 -5.54 7.28
CA GLY A 70 -3.42 -4.34 7.15
C GLY A 70 -3.67 -3.99 5.69
N THR A 71 -3.95 -2.74 5.45
CA THR A 71 -4.30 -2.19 4.14
C THR A 71 -3.44 -0.99 3.78
N CYS A 72 -3.16 -0.82 2.46
CA CYS A 72 -2.64 0.42 1.89
C CYS A 72 -3.78 1.18 1.21
N ALA A 73 -3.96 2.43 1.60
CA ALA A 73 -5.03 3.32 1.15
C ALA A 73 -4.47 4.47 0.30
N SER A 74 -5.16 4.81 -0.78
CA SER A 74 -4.83 5.94 -1.69
C SER A 74 -5.82 7.09 -1.56
N SER A 75 -6.83 6.95 -0.71
CA SER A 75 -7.83 7.97 -0.37
C SER A 75 -8.29 7.81 1.08
N VAL A 76 -8.99 8.81 1.59
CA VAL A 76 -9.61 8.75 2.93
C VAL A 76 -10.68 7.66 3.00
N ASP A 77 -11.46 7.48 1.94
CA ASP A 77 -12.49 6.43 1.89
C ASP A 77 -11.88 5.02 1.94
N GLU A 78 -10.76 4.80 1.24
CA GLU A 78 -10.02 3.54 1.36
C GLU A 78 -9.43 3.36 2.77
N ALA A 79 -8.92 4.44 3.39
CA ALA A 79 -8.42 4.38 4.77
C ALA A 79 -9.53 4.02 5.76
N ARG A 80 -10.73 4.60 5.58
CA ARG A 80 -11.92 4.27 6.37
C ARG A 80 -12.33 2.81 6.17
N LEU A 81 -12.42 2.36 4.92
CA LEU A 81 -12.72 0.96 4.60
C LEU A 81 -11.72 -0.01 5.25
N GLY A 82 -10.43 0.31 5.16
CA GLY A 82 -9.38 -0.47 5.81
C GLY A 82 -9.53 -0.52 7.34
N ARG A 83 -9.84 0.63 7.95
CA ARG A 83 -10.00 0.74 9.40
C ARG A 83 -11.23 0.00 9.91
N GLU A 84 -12.37 0.18 9.27
CA GLU A 84 -13.67 -0.30 9.75
C GLU A 84 -13.94 -1.76 9.38
N GLU A 85 -13.57 -2.18 8.16
CA GLU A 85 -13.96 -3.47 7.63
C GLU A 85 -12.83 -4.50 7.59
N PHE A 86 -11.58 -4.06 7.30
CA PHE A 86 -10.44 -4.98 7.22
C PHE A 86 -9.79 -5.20 8.58
N GLY A 87 -9.67 -4.14 9.36
CA GLY A 87 -8.93 -4.12 10.62
C GLY A 87 -7.41 -4.17 10.43
N GLY A 88 -6.66 -4.23 11.53
CA GLY A 88 -5.21 -4.20 11.51
C GLY A 88 -4.64 -2.81 11.25
N LYS A 89 -3.48 -2.74 10.60
CA LYS A 89 -2.80 -1.49 10.29
C LYS A 89 -3.36 -0.86 9.01
N VAL A 90 -3.43 0.46 9.00
CA VAL A 90 -3.77 1.25 7.81
C VAL A 90 -2.60 2.14 7.46
N GLU A 91 -1.99 1.91 6.30
CA GLU A 91 -0.99 2.77 5.70
C GLU A 91 -1.64 3.62 4.62
N ALA A 92 -1.35 4.92 4.58
CA ALA A 92 -1.94 5.82 3.59
C ALA A 92 -0.87 6.54 2.80
N PHE A 93 -1.02 6.55 1.48
CA PHE A 93 -0.22 7.32 0.54
C PHE A 93 -1.08 7.87 -0.60
N ALA A 94 -0.97 9.18 -0.82
CA ALA A 94 -1.38 9.82 -2.07
C ALA A 94 -0.34 10.87 -2.46
N ALA A 95 -0.31 11.25 -3.76
CA ALA A 95 0.62 12.27 -4.25
C ALA A 95 0.37 13.65 -3.62
N ALA A 96 -0.86 13.92 -3.19
CA ALA A 96 -1.25 15.14 -2.47
C ALA A 96 -2.44 14.86 -1.56
N TRP A 97 -2.52 15.60 -0.46
CA TRP A 97 -3.64 15.62 0.47
C TRP A 97 -4.11 17.08 0.66
N SER A 98 -5.39 17.28 0.79
CA SER A 98 -5.95 18.52 1.34
C SER A 98 -5.80 18.53 2.87
N GLU A 99 -6.06 19.67 3.48
CA GLU A 99 -6.01 19.79 4.95
C GLU A 99 -7.16 19.02 5.60
N ASP A 100 -8.35 19.07 5.03
CA ASP A 100 -9.52 18.35 5.54
C ASP A 100 -9.31 16.83 5.47
N GLU A 101 -8.78 16.31 4.34
CA GLU A 101 -8.41 14.91 4.22
C GLU A 101 -7.36 14.50 5.27
N MET A 102 -6.34 15.35 5.50
CA MET A 102 -5.32 15.05 6.50
C MET A 102 -5.88 15.01 7.91
N ARG A 103 -6.78 15.93 8.27
CA ARG A 103 -7.46 15.96 9.58
C ARG A 103 -8.27 14.69 9.83
N GLU A 104 -8.89 14.14 8.81
CA GLU A 104 -9.60 12.88 8.91
C GLU A 104 -8.63 11.69 8.93
N LEU A 105 -7.64 11.69 8.03
CA LEU A 105 -6.69 10.60 7.87
C LEU A 105 -5.93 10.28 9.17
N VAL A 106 -5.57 11.30 9.96
CA VAL A 106 -4.88 11.10 11.25
C VAL A 106 -5.73 10.36 12.29
N THR A 107 -7.03 10.23 12.09
CA THR A 107 -7.91 9.40 12.93
C THR A 107 -8.00 7.95 12.45
N LEU A 108 -7.65 7.68 11.20
CA LEU A 108 -7.83 6.39 10.53
C LEU A 108 -6.51 5.63 10.34
N ALA A 109 -5.44 6.33 9.93
CA ALA A 109 -4.18 5.73 9.55
C ALA A 109 -3.25 5.47 10.74
N ASP A 110 -2.45 4.42 10.65
CA ASP A 110 -1.34 4.13 11.55
C ASP A 110 -0.02 4.60 10.96
N THR A 111 0.07 4.66 9.63
CA THR A 111 1.23 5.15 8.89
C THR A 111 0.77 6.10 7.79
N ILE A 112 1.43 7.25 7.65
CA ILE A 112 1.19 8.19 6.56
C ILE A 112 2.50 8.44 5.83
N VAL A 113 2.48 8.21 4.52
CA VAL A 113 3.63 8.46 3.65
C VAL A 113 3.41 9.77 2.89
N PHE A 114 4.37 10.68 3.00
CA PHE A 114 4.35 11.97 2.34
C PHE A 114 5.14 11.94 1.03
N ASN A 115 4.61 12.57 0.00
CA ASN A 115 5.23 12.59 -1.33
C ASN A 115 6.40 13.59 -1.43
N SER A 116 6.49 14.54 -0.51
CA SER A 116 7.54 15.55 -0.49
C SER A 116 7.81 16.07 0.93
N VAL A 117 8.99 16.65 1.15
CA VAL A 117 9.35 17.36 2.39
C VAL A 117 8.40 18.53 2.66
N ALA A 118 8.02 19.27 1.62
CA ALA A 118 7.08 20.37 1.76
C ALA A 118 5.70 19.89 2.26
N GLN A 119 5.25 18.73 1.78
CA GLN A 119 4.00 18.13 2.26
C GLN A 119 4.12 17.70 3.74
N TRP A 120 5.25 17.10 4.14
CA TRP A 120 5.54 16.80 5.53
C TRP A 120 5.52 18.05 6.40
N HIS A 121 6.23 19.08 6.03
CA HIS A 121 6.28 20.34 6.80
C HIS A 121 4.90 21.00 6.92
N ARG A 122 4.07 20.91 5.88
CA ARG A 122 2.69 21.42 5.92
C ARG A 122 1.81 20.71 6.93
N PHE A 123 1.95 19.39 7.08
CA PHE A 123 1.01 18.58 7.83
C PHE A 123 1.54 18.03 9.15
N ARG A 124 2.83 18.16 9.45
CA ARG A 124 3.44 17.60 10.66
C ARG A 124 2.76 18.02 11.97
N ASP A 125 2.23 19.25 12.04
CA ASP A 125 1.57 19.72 13.24
C ASP A 125 0.19 19.08 13.45
N ILE A 126 -0.54 18.81 12.35
CA ILE A 126 -1.78 18.03 12.39
C ILE A 126 -1.48 16.60 12.83
N VAL A 127 -0.44 15.99 12.29
CA VAL A 127 -0.02 14.63 12.66
C VAL A 127 0.41 14.57 14.13
N LYS A 128 1.20 15.52 14.61
CA LYS A 128 1.62 15.59 16.02
C LYS A 128 0.47 15.79 17.00
N ALA A 129 -0.59 16.47 16.57
CA ALA A 129 -1.80 16.67 17.35
C ALA A 129 -2.81 15.51 17.27
N ALA A 130 -2.49 14.45 16.52
CA ALA A 130 -3.37 13.30 16.34
C ALA A 130 -3.68 12.60 17.67
N PRO A 131 -4.87 11.97 17.80
CA PRO A 131 -5.26 11.26 19.01
C PRO A 131 -4.48 9.95 19.24
N ARG A 132 -3.65 9.56 18.28
CA ARG A 132 -2.83 8.33 18.27
C ARG A 132 -1.44 8.62 17.72
N SER A 133 -0.49 7.75 18.04
CA SER A 133 0.83 7.80 17.40
C SER A 133 0.71 7.35 15.94
N ILE A 134 1.27 8.13 15.02
CA ILE A 134 1.30 7.86 13.59
C ILE A 134 2.75 7.77 13.14
N GLU A 135 3.11 6.68 12.49
CA GLU A 135 4.39 6.53 11.82
C GLU A 135 4.38 7.36 10.53
N CYS A 136 5.45 8.14 10.31
CA CYS A 136 5.54 8.99 9.12
C CYS A 136 6.66 8.51 8.21
N GLY A 137 6.34 8.36 6.92
CA GLY A 137 7.30 7.99 5.89
C GLY A 137 7.43 9.06 4.81
N LEU A 138 8.52 9.02 4.07
CA LEU A 138 8.70 9.79 2.84
C LEU A 138 8.77 8.84 1.64
N ARG A 139 8.02 9.18 0.59
CA ARG A 139 8.21 8.52 -0.69
C ARG A 139 9.47 9.04 -1.36
N ILE A 140 10.37 8.13 -1.68
CA ILE A 140 11.57 8.42 -2.46
C ILE A 140 11.39 8.01 -3.92
N ASN A 141 12.08 8.70 -4.80
CA ASN A 141 12.25 8.33 -6.19
C ASN A 141 13.69 7.84 -6.37
N PRO A 142 13.93 6.53 -6.53
CA PRO A 142 15.28 5.98 -6.65
C PRO A 142 15.92 6.26 -8.01
N GLU A 143 15.25 7.02 -8.90
CA GLU A 143 15.68 7.35 -10.26
C GLU A 143 16.02 6.11 -11.09
N HIS A 144 15.42 4.97 -10.71
CA HIS A 144 15.53 3.67 -11.36
C HIS A 144 14.16 2.97 -11.41
N SER A 145 13.82 2.42 -12.56
CA SER A 145 12.63 1.60 -12.77
C SER A 145 12.88 0.59 -13.88
N GLU A 146 12.43 -0.63 -13.69
CA GLU A 146 12.43 -1.71 -14.68
C GLU A 146 11.13 -1.72 -15.52
N GLY A 147 10.30 -0.67 -15.40
CA GLY A 147 9.05 -0.55 -16.16
C GLY A 147 9.29 -0.38 -17.65
N THR A 148 8.57 -1.16 -18.46
CA THR A 148 8.72 -1.16 -19.92
C THR A 148 7.89 -0.09 -20.62
N VAL A 149 6.91 0.51 -19.92
CA VAL A 149 5.99 1.51 -20.49
C VAL A 149 6.32 2.90 -19.94
N PRO A 150 6.93 3.79 -20.74
CA PRO A 150 7.45 5.08 -20.24
C PRO A 150 6.41 5.98 -19.57
N ILE A 151 5.16 5.96 -20.04
CA ILE A 151 4.08 6.80 -19.47
C ILE A 151 3.71 6.37 -18.05
N TYR A 152 3.98 5.12 -17.67
CA TYR A 152 3.71 4.59 -16.34
C TYR A 152 4.96 4.57 -15.45
N ASP A 153 6.11 5.01 -15.97
CA ASP A 153 7.35 5.03 -15.20
C ASP A 153 7.32 6.10 -14.10
N PRO A 154 7.25 5.70 -12.81
CA PRO A 154 7.22 6.63 -11.69
C PRO A 154 8.57 7.33 -11.46
N CYS A 155 9.64 6.85 -12.09
CA CYS A 155 10.99 7.37 -11.99
C CYS A 155 11.41 8.23 -13.20
N SER A 156 10.50 8.48 -14.14
CA SER A 156 10.79 9.32 -15.31
C SER A 156 11.30 10.71 -14.89
N PRO A 157 12.10 11.41 -15.73
CA PRO A 157 12.65 12.73 -15.40
C PRO A 157 11.61 13.79 -15.06
N ILE A 158 10.37 13.63 -15.55
CA ILE A 158 9.24 14.54 -15.31
C ILE A 158 8.28 14.02 -14.23
N SER A 159 8.59 12.92 -13.56
CA SER A 159 7.74 12.36 -12.51
C SER A 159 7.66 13.31 -11.32
N ARG A 160 6.43 13.52 -10.83
CA ARG A 160 6.13 14.24 -9.59
C ARG A 160 6.12 13.35 -8.34
N LEU A 161 6.39 12.05 -8.50
CA LEU A 161 6.22 11.06 -7.46
C LEU A 161 7.52 10.80 -6.72
N GLY A 162 7.53 11.11 -5.43
CA GLY A 162 8.67 10.88 -4.54
C GLY A 162 9.77 11.93 -4.65
N ILE A 163 10.67 11.90 -3.68
CA ILE A 163 11.79 12.81 -3.52
C ILE A 163 13.03 12.13 -4.11
N ARG A 164 13.77 12.82 -4.96
CA ARG A 164 15.06 12.33 -5.47
C ARG A 164 16.14 12.47 -4.42
N ARG A 165 17.16 11.63 -4.49
CA ARG A 165 18.30 11.66 -3.56
C ARG A 165 18.86 13.07 -3.34
N ARG A 166 19.10 13.80 -4.43
CA ARG A 166 19.67 15.17 -4.38
C ARG A 166 18.78 16.21 -3.69
N ASP A 167 17.45 15.95 -3.61
CA ASP A 167 16.44 16.83 -3.04
C ASP A 167 16.04 16.40 -1.61
N LEU A 168 16.63 15.33 -1.09
CA LEU A 168 16.39 14.83 0.27
C LEU A 168 17.28 15.58 1.26
N PRO A 169 16.72 16.37 2.19
CA PRO A 169 17.52 17.11 3.15
C PRO A 169 18.27 16.21 4.12
N ASP A 170 19.48 16.60 4.48
CA ASP A 170 20.20 15.95 5.58
C ASP A 170 19.42 16.09 6.87
N GLY A 171 19.40 15.02 7.67
CA GLY A 171 18.76 15.02 8.99
C GLY A 171 17.23 14.95 8.98
N ILE A 172 16.57 14.80 7.83
CA ILE A 172 15.09 14.73 7.74
C ILE A 172 14.49 13.63 8.64
N MET A 173 15.21 12.54 8.86
CA MET A 173 14.78 11.47 9.75
C MET A 173 14.66 11.92 11.20
N SER A 174 15.44 12.91 11.63
CA SER A 174 15.34 13.50 12.99
C SER A 174 14.12 14.41 13.17
N GLU A 175 13.45 14.80 12.09
CA GLU A 175 12.25 15.62 12.15
C GLU A 175 10.95 14.83 12.40
N GLY A 176 11.03 13.51 12.58
CA GLY A 176 9.90 12.64 12.86
C GLY A 176 9.51 11.72 11.71
N ILE A 177 10.38 11.59 10.70
CA ILE A 177 10.25 10.58 9.65
C ILE A 177 10.90 9.29 10.11
N SER A 178 10.16 8.18 10.09
CA SER A 178 10.60 6.88 10.56
C SER A 178 10.84 5.85 9.45
N GLY A 179 10.49 6.18 8.22
CA GLY A 179 10.62 5.23 7.10
C GLY A 179 10.69 5.87 5.73
N LEU A 180 11.19 5.09 4.79
CA LEU A 180 11.21 5.44 3.38
C LEU A 180 10.27 4.50 2.61
N HIS A 181 9.60 5.02 1.61
CA HIS A 181 8.71 4.28 0.73
C HIS A 181 9.12 4.50 -0.72
N PHE A 182 9.09 3.46 -1.52
CA PHE A 182 9.18 3.58 -2.97
C PHE A 182 8.12 2.69 -3.63
N HIS A 183 7.72 3.05 -4.84
CA HIS A 183 6.75 2.30 -5.62
C HIS A 183 7.15 2.41 -7.10
N THR A 184 7.95 1.47 -7.56
CA THR A 184 8.59 1.47 -8.89
C THR A 184 8.36 0.17 -9.65
N LEU A 185 7.70 -0.80 -9.00
CA LEU A 185 7.45 -2.13 -9.54
C LEU A 185 5.97 -2.27 -9.90
N CYS A 186 5.69 -2.77 -11.08
CA CYS A 186 4.36 -3.09 -11.55
C CYS A 186 4.45 -4.31 -12.48
N GLU A 187 3.82 -5.42 -12.09
CA GLU A 187 3.82 -6.69 -12.84
C GLU A 187 5.23 -7.26 -13.12
N GLN A 188 6.16 -7.06 -12.18
CA GLN A 188 7.56 -7.48 -12.27
C GLN A 188 7.92 -8.48 -11.20
N ASP A 189 8.93 -9.30 -11.49
CA ASP A 189 9.42 -10.37 -10.63
C ASP A 189 10.48 -9.90 -9.62
N ALA A 190 10.97 -10.82 -8.81
CA ALA A 190 11.94 -10.58 -7.76
C ALA A 190 13.27 -10.01 -8.27
N ASP A 191 13.65 -10.29 -9.50
CA ASP A 191 14.89 -9.78 -10.10
C ASP A 191 14.84 -8.26 -10.25
N ALA A 192 13.71 -7.72 -10.71
CA ALA A 192 13.51 -6.27 -10.80
C ALA A 192 13.51 -5.61 -9.42
N LEU A 193 12.96 -6.27 -8.39
CA LEU A 193 13.05 -5.80 -7.01
C LEU A 193 14.51 -5.76 -6.53
N ALA A 194 15.29 -6.79 -6.79
CA ALA A 194 16.70 -6.86 -6.38
C ALA A 194 17.55 -5.73 -7.00
N VAL A 195 17.29 -5.39 -8.27
CA VAL A 195 17.97 -4.27 -8.94
C VAL A 195 17.50 -2.93 -8.37
N THR A 196 16.20 -2.77 -8.17
CA THR A 196 15.63 -1.55 -7.56
C THR A 196 16.17 -1.29 -6.15
N LEU A 197 16.30 -2.32 -5.32
CA LEU A 197 16.85 -2.19 -3.97
C LEU A 197 18.28 -1.65 -3.99
N LYS A 198 19.13 -2.07 -4.93
CA LYS A 198 20.48 -1.51 -5.07
C LYS A 198 20.47 -0.01 -5.37
N ALA A 199 19.49 0.46 -6.16
CA ALA A 199 19.33 1.88 -6.44
C ALA A 199 18.78 2.67 -5.23
N VAL A 200 17.99 2.02 -4.37
CA VAL A 200 17.49 2.62 -3.13
C VAL A 200 18.57 2.72 -2.06
N GLU A 201 19.49 1.74 -2.00
CA GLU A 201 20.56 1.68 -1.01
C GLU A 201 21.75 2.60 -1.36
N ALA A 202 21.91 2.99 -2.63
CA ALA A 202 22.99 3.86 -3.11
C ALA A 202 22.78 5.34 -2.73
#